data_ae54b2d5d451750c1892710a074a77a2
#
_entry.id   ae54b2d5d451750c1892710a074a77a2
#
_cell.length_a   1.000
_cell.length_b   1.000
_cell.length_c   1.000
_cell.angle_alpha   90.00
_cell.angle_beta   90.00
_cell.angle_gamma   90.00
#
_symmetry.space_group_name_H-M   'P 1'
#
loop_
_entity.id
_entity.type
_entity.pdbx_description
1 polymer ?
#
loop_
_entity_poly.entity_id
_entity_poly.type
_entity_poly.pdbx_seq_one_letter_code
_entity_poly.pdbx_strand_id
1 'polypeptide(L)'
;MKKYVIFDIDGTLNQTALYAIEAYQKALKKRNITVSDDVIFACIGLSPAAIITKLFGSLDDNAYQVWRKDIQEYEFSIMKDRAKTFDGIVEVLCELKRRGYQLAICSNAYPKHIKQVLTMIGIYNYFSEIGSLKMGNSKAEVLTKLLEKLNCQKACLVGDRKFDLEAARVNHIPLIGCGYGYAPNEIQEADVVINKPLEILEGIDYLI
;
A
#
# COMPACT_ATOMS: atom_id res chain seq x y z
N MET A 1 -25.23 -9.26 5.15
CA MET A 1 -24.58 -8.78 3.89
C MET A 1 -23.10 -8.53 4.17
N LYS A 2 -22.18 -9.08 3.36
CA LYS A 2 -20.73 -8.87 3.59
C LYS A 2 -20.33 -7.49 3.05
N LYS A 3 -19.86 -6.61 3.95
CA LYS A 3 -19.28 -5.32 3.63
C LYS A 3 -17.76 -5.37 3.86
N TYR A 4 -16.98 -4.86 2.91
CA TYR A 4 -15.53 -4.84 3.00
C TYR A 4 -14.97 -3.42 3.00
N VAL A 5 -13.96 -3.20 3.83
CA VAL A 5 -13.05 -2.06 3.69
C VAL A 5 -11.70 -2.61 3.22
N ILE A 6 -11.26 -2.16 2.07
CA ILE A 6 -10.05 -2.64 1.39
C ILE A 6 -8.99 -1.55 1.52
N PHE A 7 -7.81 -1.89 1.98
CA PHE A 7 -6.73 -0.93 2.26
C PHE A 7 -5.54 -1.13 1.34
N ASP A 8 -4.96 -0.04 0.90
CA ASP A 8 -3.56 0.00 0.52
C ASP A 8 -2.66 -0.08 1.77
N ILE A 9 -1.35 -0.23 1.58
CA ILE A 9 -0.38 -0.36 2.67
C ILE A 9 0.49 0.88 2.79
N ASP A 10 1.24 1.19 1.73
CA ASP A 10 2.31 2.19 1.74
C ASP A 10 1.75 3.61 1.67
N GLY A 11 1.91 4.42 2.72
CA GLY A 11 1.29 5.76 2.79
C GLY A 11 -0.17 5.76 3.26
N THR A 12 -0.75 4.58 3.47
CA THR A 12 -2.13 4.41 3.96
C THR A 12 -2.17 3.81 5.36
N LEU A 13 -1.66 2.60 5.53
CA LEU A 13 -1.56 1.92 6.83
C LEU A 13 -0.18 2.08 7.47
N ASN A 14 0.86 2.04 6.64
CA ASN A 14 2.26 1.95 7.02
C ASN A 14 3.03 3.22 6.69
N GLN A 15 3.82 3.71 7.63
CA GLN A 15 4.76 4.82 7.43
C GLN A 15 6.05 4.32 6.74
N THR A 16 5.91 3.80 5.53
CA THR A 16 6.97 3.12 4.75
C THR A 16 8.22 3.97 4.58
N ALA A 17 8.08 5.29 4.44
CA ALA A 17 9.20 6.21 4.26
C ALA A 17 10.23 6.14 5.40
N LEU A 18 9.82 5.80 6.62
CA LEU A 18 10.70 5.72 7.79
C LEU A 18 11.84 4.71 7.64
N TYR A 19 11.68 3.71 6.79
CA TYR A 19 12.69 2.68 6.57
C TYR A 19 13.09 2.52 5.10
N ALA A 20 12.15 2.74 4.17
CA ALA A 20 12.41 2.51 2.75
C ALA A 20 13.46 3.47 2.19
N ILE A 21 13.43 4.75 2.55
CA ILE A 21 14.40 5.73 2.04
C ILE A 21 15.83 5.27 2.36
N GLU A 22 16.13 4.92 3.61
CA GLU A 22 17.46 4.46 4.01
C GLU A 22 17.82 3.13 3.33
N ALA A 23 16.88 2.19 3.21
CA ALA A 23 17.11 0.90 2.54
C ALA A 23 17.49 1.08 1.08
N TYR A 24 16.76 1.95 0.36
CA TYR A 24 17.04 2.27 -1.03
C TYR A 24 18.39 2.98 -1.19
N GLN A 25 18.71 3.95 -0.33
CA GLN A 25 20.02 4.63 -0.35
C GLN A 25 21.16 3.63 -0.18
N LYS A 26 21.04 2.67 0.76
CA LYS A 26 22.06 1.63 0.95
C LYS A 26 22.21 0.74 -0.28
N ALA A 27 21.11 0.31 -0.88
CA ALA A 27 21.11 -0.54 -2.06
C ALA A 27 21.66 0.16 -3.33
N LEU A 28 21.34 1.44 -3.50
CA LEU A 28 21.83 2.27 -4.60
C LEU A 28 23.32 2.58 -4.44
N LYS A 29 23.76 2.93 -3.22
CA LYS A 29 25.18 3.18 -2.91
C LYS A 29 26.06 1.97 -3.22
N LYS A 30 25.58 0.75 -2.96
CA LYS A 30 26.28 -0.49 -3.32
C LYS A 30 26.56 -0.61 -4.84
N ARG A 31 25.81 0.14 -5.66
CA ARG A 31 25.91 0.20 -7.13
C ARG A 31 26.56 1.49 -7.64
N ASN A 32 27.13 2.31 -6.74
CA ASN A 32 27.66 3.63 -7.05
C ASN A 32 26.62 4.57 -7.70
N ILE A 33 25.34 4.40 -7.35
CA ILE A 33 24.24 5.24 -7.82
C ILE A 33 23.84 6.18 -6.68
N THR A 34 23.70 7.47 -7.00
CA THR A 34 23.26 8.49 -6.06
C THR A 34 21.99 9.14 -6.60
N VAL A 35 20.93 9.13 -5.80
CA VAL A 35 19.68 9.85 -6.06
C VAL A 35 19.25 10.57 -4.78
N SER A 36 18.46 11.63 -4.92
CA SER A 36 17.91 12.34 -3.75
C SER A 36 16.83 11.49 -3.03
N ASP A 37 16.60 11.81 -1.77
CA ASP A 37 15.53 11.20 -0.99
C ASP A 37 14.15 11.42 -1.62
N ASP A 38 13.92 12.57 -2.27
CA ASP A 38 12.67 12.87 -2.98
C ASP A 38 12.39 11.89 -4.12
N VAL A 39 13.44 11.49 -4.87
CA VAL A 39 13.30 10.48 -5.93
C VAL A 39 12.91 9.13 -5.36
N ILE A 40 13.50 8.74 -4.23
CA ILE A 40 13.16 7.50 -3.54
C ILE A 40 11.76 7.57 -2.93
N PHE A 41 11.44 8.68 -2.27
CA PHE A 41 10.11 8.94 -1.72
C PHE A 41 9.01 8.77 -2.77
N ALA A 42 9.24 9.31 -3.97
CA ALA A 42 8.33 9.15 -5.10
C ALA A 42 8.26 7.73 -5.69
N CYS A 43 9.12 6.80 -5.23
CA CYS A 43 9.03 5.37 -5.57
C CYS A 43 8.11 4.59 -4.62
N ILE A 44 7.82 5.11 -3.43
CA ILE A 44 7.00 4.40 -2.42
C ILE A 44 5.57 4.19 -2.96
N GLY A 45 5.08 2.96 -2.84
CA GLY A 45 3.75 2.57 -3.35
C GLY A 45 3.71 2.23 -4.85
N LEU A 46 4.82 2.41 -5.59
CA LEU A 46 4.92 1.96 -6.98
C LEU A 46 5.07 0.43 -7.06
N SER A 47 4.69 -0.12 -8.21
CA SER A 47 5.02 -1.53 -8.51
C SER A 47 6.55 -1.71 -8.67
N PRO A 48 7.10 -2.92 -8.41
CA PRO A 48 8.53 -3.19 -8.60
C PRO A 48 9.04 -2.82 -10.00
N ALA A 49 8.25 -3.07 -11.05
CA ALA A 49 8.61 -2.70 -12.42
C ALA A 49 8.72 -1.17 -12.60
N ALA A 50 7.77 -0.41 -12.05
CA ALA A 50 7.79 1.04 -12.12
C ALA A 50 8.97 1.64 -11.33
N ILE A 51 9.35 1.04 -10.19
CA ILE A 51 10.54 1.42 -9.43
C ILE A 51 11.80 1.22 -10.27
N ILE A 52 11.95 0.07 -10.92
CA ILE A 52 13.10 -0.21 -11.80
C ILE A 52 13.18 0.81 -12.93
N THR A 53 12.06 1.05 -13.61
CA THR A 53 12.02 2.06 -14.69
C THR A 53 12.45 3.44 -14.18
N LYS A 54 11.98 3.84 -13.01
CA LYS A 54 12.26 5.17 -12.43
C LYS A 54 13.72 5.33 -11.98
N LEU A 55 14.32 4.30 -11.39
CA LEU A 55 15.67 4.37 -10.81
C LEU A 55 16.78 4.00 -11.80
N PHE A 56 16.50 3.12 -12.76
CA PHE A 56 17.52 2.51 -13.62
C PHE A 56 17.19 2.60 -15.13
N GLY A 57 15.96 3.01 -15.50
CA GLY A 57 15.44 2.83 -16.86
C GLY A 57 15.09 1.36 -17.14
N SER A 58 16.08 0.48 -17.05
CA SER A 58 15.89 -0.97 -17.16
C SER A 58 17.00 -1.70 -16.40
N LEU A 59 16.75 -2.94 -16.05
CA LEU A 59 17.73 -3.90 -15.55
C LEU A 59 17.57 -5.23 -16.29
N ASP A 60 18.65 -5.93 -16.56
CA ASP A 60 18.57 -7.33 -16.96
C ASP A 60 18.12 -8.21 -15.78
N ASP A 61 17.76 -9.46 -16.06
CA ASP A 61 17.20 -10.37 -15.06
C ASP A 61 18.15 -10.61 -13.88
N ASN A 62 19.46 -10.74 -14.13
CA ASN A 62 20.44 -10.98 -13.07
C ASN A 62 20.60 -9.75 -12.19
N ALA A 63 20.77 -8.55 -12.78
CA ALA A 63 20.85 -7.29 -12.05
C ALA A 63 19.57 -7.03 -11.24
N TYR A 64 18.39 -7.36 -11.80
CA TYR A 64 17.11 -7.26 -11.09
C TYR A 64 17.06 -8.18 -9.87
N GLN A 65 17.47 -9.46 -9.99
CA GLN A 65 17.46 -10.38 -8.84
C GLN A 65 18.42 -9.92 -7.74
N VAL A 66 19.61 -9.43 -8.11
CA VAL A 66 20.59 -8.89 -7.16
C VAL A 66 20.01 -7.62 -6.47
N TRP A 67 19.40 -6.71 -7.23
CA TRP A 67 18.73 -5.53 -6.68
C TRP A 67 17.62 -5.91 -5.68
N ARG A 68 16.75 -6.81 -6.11
CA ARG A 68 15.61 -7.28 -5.28
C ARG A 68 16.08 -7.90 -3.98
N LYS A 69 17.16 -8.70 -4.01
CA LYS A 69 17.74 -9.30 -2.80
C LYS A 69 18.27 -8.23 -1.86
N ASP A 70 19.06 -7.28 -2.36
CA ASP A 70 19.63 -6.22 -1.55
C ASP A 70 18.55 -5.36 -0.89
N ILE A 71 17.52 -4.95 -1.64
CA ILE A 71 16.40 -4.18 -1.08
C ILE A 71 15.69 -4.96 0.02
N GLN A 72 15.37 -6.24 -0.22
CA GLN A 72 14.69 -7.07 0.79
C GLN A 72 15.51 -7.20 2.08
N GLU A 73 16.83 -7.36 1.98
CA GLU A 73 17.73 -7.47 3.13
C GLU A 73 17.80 -6.17 3.92
N TYR A 74 17.99 -5.03 3.24
CA TYR A 74 18.07 -3.72 3.89
C TYR A 74 16.73 -3.30 4.51
N GLU A 75 15.63 -3.42 3.77
CA GLU A 75 14.30 -3.12 4.32
C GLU A 75 14.01 -3.97 5.55
N PHE A 76 14.22 -5.29 5.47
CA PHE A 76 13.98 -6.19 6.60
C PHE A 76 14.79 -5.82 7.84
N SER A 77 16.05 -5.46 7.65
CA SER A 77 16.92 -5.05 8.76
C SER A 77 16.43 -3.78 9.44
N ILE A 78 16.04 -2.76 8.63
CA ILE A 78 15.67 -1.44 9.15
C ILE A 78 14.23 -1.43 9.70
N MET A 79 13.32 -2.20 9.07
CA MET A 79 11.93 -2.32 9.52
C MET A 79 11.80 -2.78 10.97
N LYS A 80 12.72 -3.60 11.45
CA LYS A 80 12.69 -4.12 12.84
C LYS A 80 12.58 -3.02 13.89
N ASP A 81 13.22 -1.89 13.62
CA ASP A 81 13.32 -0.78 14.56
C ASP A 81 12.42 0.41 14.19
N ARG A 82 12.01 0.50 12.92
CA ARG A 82 11.35 1.72 12.42
C ARG A 82 9.97 1.53 11.82
N ALA A 83 9.58 0.30 11.48
CA ALA A 83 8.27 0.08 10.88
C ALA A 83 7.15 0.33 11.88
N LYS A 84 6.20 1.16 11.51
CA LYS A 84 5.01 1.43 12.32
C LYS A 84 3.83 1.86 11.44
N THR A 85 2.63 1.71 11.99
CA THR A 85 1.42 2.26 11.40
C THR A 85 1.39 3.79 11.53
N PHE A 86 0.56 4.44 10.73
CA PHE A 86 0.13 5.79 11.07
C PHE A 86 -0.66 5.76 12.37
N ASP A 87 -0.60 6.87 13.13
CA ASP A 87 -1.27 6.99 14.41
C ASP A 87 -2.79 6.91 14.24
N GLY A 88 -3.47 6.07 15.04
CA GLY A 88 -4.90 5.82 14.95
C GLY A 88 -5.31 4.65 14.03
N ILE A 89 -4.43 4.10 13.20
CA ILE A 89 -4.77 2.98 12.28
C ILE A 89 -5.26 1.74 13.05
N VAL A 90 -4.60 1.34 14.11
CA VAL A 90 -5.01 0.16 14.90
C VAL A 90 -6.41 0.36 15.48
N GLU A 91 -6.71 1.56 15.95
CA GLU A 91 -8.02 1.95 16.47
C GLU A 91 -9.09 1.85 15.38
N VAL A 92 -8.81 2.39 14.18
CA VAL A 92 -9.71 2.29 13.02
C VAL A 92 -9.99 0.82 12.65
N LEU A 93 -8.95 -0.02 12.56
CA LEU A 93 -9.12 -1.43 12.20
C LEU A 93 -9.96 -2.19 13.25
N CYS A 94 -9.72 -1.93 14.54
CA CYS A 94 -10.53 -2.50 15.63
C CYS A 94 -11.98 -2.08 15.53
N GLU A 95 -12.24 -0.79 15.35
CA GLU A 95 -13.59 -0.24 15.29
C GLU A 95 -14.37 -0.73 14.06
N LEU A 96 -13.75 -0.76 12.89
CA LEU A 96 -14.38 -1.32 11.68
C LEU A 96 -14.77 -2.79 11.88
N LYS A 97 -13.90 -3.61 12.50
CA LYS A 97 -14.25 -5.00 12.83
C LYS A 97 -15.39 -5.08 13.83
N ARG A 98 -15.43 -4.21 14.85
CA ARG A 98 -16.52 -4.13 15.83
C ARG A 98 -17.86 -3.78 15.16
N ARG A 99 -17.84 -2.92 14.12
CA ARG A 99 -19.02 -2.57 13.29
C ARG A 99 -19.41 -3.67 12.29
N GLY A 100 -18.68 -4.80 12.25
CA GLY A 100 -18.99 -5.96 11.41
C GLY A 100 -18.42 -5.89 10.00
N TYR A 101 -17.55 -4.93 9.69
CA TYR A 101 -16.83 -4.90 8.41
C TYR A 101 -15.77 -6.01 8.34
N GLN A 102 -15.63 -6.61 7.17
CA GLN A 102 -14.48 -7.44 6.83
C GLN A 102 -13.38 -6.55 6.24
N LEU A 103 -12.12 -6.88 6.55
CA LEU A 103 -10.99 -6.07 6.09
C LEU A 103 -10.13 -6.88 5.12
N ALA A 104 -9.69 -6.23 4.05
CA ALA A 104 -8.80 -6.82 3.05
C ALA A 104 -7.70 -5.84 2.64
N ILE A 105 -6.66 -6.36 2.02
CA ILE A 105 -5.56 -5.57 1.45
C ILE A 105 -5.65 -5.60 -0.08
N CYS A 106 -5.32 -4.48 -0.73
CA CYS A 106 -5.04 -4.40 -2.15
C CYS A 106 -3.74 -3.61 -2.37
N SER A 107 -2.66 -4.29 -2.75
CA SER A 107 -1.33 -3.67 -2.81
C SER A 107 -0.58 -3.99 -4.12
N ASN A 108 0.26 -3.04 -4.56
CA ASN A 108 1.21 -3.18 -5.67
C ASN A 108 2.46 -4.00 -5.31
N ALA A 109 2.44 -4.73 -4.21
CA ALA A 109 3.54 -5.57 -3.75
C ALA A 109 3.27 -7.07 -3.94
N TYR A 110 4.31 -7.90 -3.80
CA TYR A 110 4.19 -9.34 -3.80
C TYR A 110 3.79 -9.89 -2.41
N PRO A 111 3.13 -11.06 -2.34
CA PRO A 111 2.56 -11.59 -1.10
C PRO A 111 3.55 -11.72 0.07
N LYS A 112 4.80 -12.12 -0.22
CA LYS A 112 5.84 -12.29 0.80
C LYS A 112 6.16 -10.97 1.49
N HIS A 113 6.32 -9.89 0.69
CA HIS A 113 6.60 -8.55 1.21
C HIS A 113 5.40 -8.01 2.01
N ILE A 114 4.19 -8.13 1.47
CA ILE A 114 2.96 -7.72 2.17
C ILE A 114 2.86 -8.38 3.55
N LYS A 115 3.00 -9.72 3.60
CA LYS A 115 2.96 -10.46 4.86
C LYS A 115 4.03 -9.97 5.83
N GLN A 116 5.25 -9.73 5.35
CA GLN A 116 6.37 -9.25 6.16
C GLN A 116 6.06 -7.88 6.76
N VAL A 117 5.62 -6.90 5.95
CA VAL A 117 5.28 -5.55 6.40
C VAL A 117 4.16 -5.59 7.44
N LEU A 118 3.01 -6.21 7.10
CA LEU A 118 1.85 -6.26 7.98
C LEU A 118 2.13 -6.99 9.31
N THR A 119 3.00 -8.01 9.28
CA THR A 119 3.43 -8.71 10.50
C THR A 119 4.33 -7.79 11.34
N MET A 120 5.26 -7.09 10.71
CA MET A 120 6.21 -6.22 11.40
C MET A 120 5.50 -5.04 12.11
N ILE A 121 4.47 -4.46 11.47
CA ILE A 121 3.65 -3.39 12.09
C ILE A 121 2.48 -3.93 12.93
N GLY A 122 2.39 -5.25 13.13
CA GLY A 122 1.47 -5.87 14.10
C GLY A 122 0.00 -5.97 13.66
N ILE A 123 -0.32 -5.75 12.37
CA ILE A 123 -1.72 -5.69 11.91
C ILE A 123 -2.13 -6.82 10.95
N TYR A 124 -1.24 -7.79 10.68
CA TYR A 124 -1.52 -8.86 9.70
C TYR A 124 -2.84 -9.60 9.97
N ASN A 125 -3.15 -9.89 11.22
CA ASN A 125 -4.32 -10.68 11.63
C ASN A 125 -5.67 -9.93 11.54
N TYR A 126 -5.66 -8.65 11.20
CA TYR A 126 -6.89 -7.91 10.96
C TYR A 126 -7.54 -8.26 9.63
N PHE A 127 -6.76 -8.67 8.64
CA PHE A 127 -7.19 -8.84 7.26
C PHE A 127 -7.55 -10.29 6.95
N SER A 128 -8.73 -10.48 6.36
CA SER A 128 -9.22 -11.81 5.95
C SER A 128 -8.69 -12.23 4.58
N GLU A 129 -8.32 -11.27 3.72
CA GLU A 129 -7.83 -11.51 2.37
C GLU A 129 -6.76 -10.49 1.97
N ILE A 130 -5.86 -10.92 1.06
CA ILE A 130 -4.76 -10.11 0.55
C ILE A 130 -4.72 -10.17 -0.97
N GLY A 131 -5.05 -9.05 -1.61
CA GLY A 131 -4.80 -8.79 -3.02
C GLY A 131 -3.36 -8.30 -3.23
N SER A 132 -2.68 -8.86 -4.21
CA SER A 132 -1.26 -8.60 -4.49
C SER A 132 -0.95 -8.79 -5.98
N LEU A 133 0.23 -8.38 -6.44
CA LEU A 133 0.69 -8.56 -7.83
C LEU A 133 0.80 -10.03 -8.29
N LYS A 134 0.52 -10.99 -7.42
CA LYS A 134 0.30 -12.39 -7.86
C LYS A 134 -1.06 -12.55 -8.55
N MET A 135 -2.01 -11.65 -8.30
CA MET A 135 -3.37 -11.71 -8.85
C MET A 135 -3.54 -10.91 -10.14
N GLY A 136 -2.68 -9.92 -10.42
CA GLY A 136 -2.80 -9.07 -11.60
C GLY A 136 -1.55 -8.24 -11.84
N ASN A 137 -1.48 -7.57 -13.00
CA ASN A 137 -0.34 -6.76 -13.43
C ASN A 137 -0.48 -5.27 -13.02
N SER A 138 -1.67 -4.86 -12.60
CA SER A 138 -1.99 -3.53 -12.10
C SER A 138 -2.83 -3.62 -10.83
N LYS A 139 -2.86 -2.54 -10.04
CA LYS A 139 -3.71 -2.45 -8.85
C LYS A 139 -5.20 -2.63 -9.18
N ALA A 140 -5.63 -2.11 -10.34
CA ALA A 140 -6.99 -2.26 -10.82
C ALA A 140 -7.35 -3.74 -11.06
N GLU A 141 -6.49 -4.50 -11.77
CA GLU A 141 -6.68 -5.94 -11.97
C GLU A 141 -6.65 -6.74 -10.65
N VAL A 142 -5.72 -6.37 -9.74
CA VAL A 142 -5.64 -6.98 -8.41
C VAL A 142 -6.95 -6.79 -7.66
N LEU A 143 -7.49 -5.57 -7.68
CA LEU A 143 -8.75 -5.23 -7.01
C LEU A 143 -9.93 -5.98 -7.64
N THR A 144 -10.02 -6.06 -8.98
CA THR A 144 -11.06 -6.82 -9.68
C THR A 144 -11.11 -8.26 -9.19
N LYS A 145 -9.96 -8.96 -9.25
CA LYS A 145 -9.88 -10.36 -8.82
C LYS A 145 -10.09 -10.56 -7.32
N LEU A 146 -9.69 -9.56 -6.52
CA LEU A 146 -9.96 -9.57 -5.09
C LEU A 146 -11.47 -9.47 -4.83
N LEU A 147 -12.17 -8.53 -5.45
CA LEU A 147 -13.62 -8.36 -5.31
C LEU A 147 -14.39 -9.59 -5.75
N GLU A 148 -14.01 -10.23 -6.86
CA GLU A 148 -14.57 -11.51 -7.30
C GLU A 148 -14.41 -12.60 -6.23
N LYS A 149 -13.21 -12.73 -5.67
CA LYS A 149 -12.92 -13.70 -4.60
C LYS A 149 -13.70 -13.43 -3.32
N LEU A 150 -13.86 -12.17 -2.94
CA LEU A 150 -14.57 -11.76 -1.73
C LEU A 150 -16.07 -12.00 -1.84
N ASN A 151 -16.62 -12.01 -3.05
CA ASN A 151 -18.05 -12.11 -3.33
C ASN A 151 -18.84 -11.15 -2.40
N CYS A 152 -18.38 -9.87 -2.35
CA CYS A 152 -18.94 -8.87 -1.47
C CYS A 152 -20.04 -8.06 -2.16
N GLN A 153 -20.94 -7.50 -1.37
CA GLN A 153 -22.06 -6.70 -1.87
C GLN A 153 -21.74 -5.20 -1.85
N LYS A 154 -20.91 -4.79 -0.90
CA LYS A 154 -20.41 -3.42 -0.79
C LYS A 154 -18.95 -3.45 -0.38
N ALA A 155 -18.15 -2.61 -1.04
CA ALA A 155 -16.75 -2.38 -0.71
C ALA A 155 -16.40 -0.91 -0.82
N CYS A 156 -15.42 -0.46 -0.04
CA CYS A 156 -14.77 0.83 -0.18
C CYS A 156 -13.26 0.60 -0.17
N LEU A 157 -12.54 1.29 -1.05
CA LEU A 157 -11.07 1.30 -1.07
C LEU A 157 -10.59 2.48 -0.23
N VAL A 158 -9.46 2.29 0.48
CA VAL A 158 -8.74 3.34 1.22
C VAL A 158 -7.32 3.35 0.71
N GLY A 159 -6.84 4.48 0.20
CA GLY A 159 -5.51 4.58 -0.40
C GLY A 159 -5.03 6.02 -0.58
N ASP A 160 -3.74 6.21 -0.91
CA ASP A 160 -3.10 7.53 -0.97
C ASP A 160 -2.53 7.90 -2.35
N ARG A 161 -2.62 6.98 -3.34
CA ARG A 161 -2.03 7.19 -4.64
C ARG A 161 -3.06 7.15 -5.77
N LYS A 162 -2.70 7.73 -6.92
CA LYS A 162 -3.50 7.65 -8.16
C LYS A 162 -3.85 6.21 -8.59
N PHE A 163 -3.03 5.23 -8.22
CA PHE A 163 -3.30 3.82 -8.50
C PHE A 163 -4.51 3.29 -7.72
N ASP A 164 -4.77 3.86 -6.53
CA ASP A 164 -5.99 3.57 -5.75
C ASP A 164 -7.20 4.20 -6.41
N LEU A 165 -7.07 5.46 -6.85
CA LEU A 165 -8.13 6.17 -7.56
C LEU A 165 -8.51 5.44 -8.86
N GLU A 166 -7.52 5.04 -9.67
CA GLU A 166 -7.73 4.25 -10.88
C GLU A 166 -8.41 2.91 -10.57
N ALA A 167 -7.90 2.19 -9.57
CA ALA A 167 -8.43 0.89 -9.17
C ALA A 167 -9.89 0.99 -8.69
N ALA A 168 -10.22 1.99 -7.88
CA ALA A 168 -11.58 2.24 -7.41
C ALA A 168 -12.53 2.56 -8.57
N ARG A 169 -12.12 3.43 -9.49
CA ARG A 169 -12.91 3.83 -10.68
C ARG A 169 -13.19 2.65 -11.60
N VAL A 170 -12.16 1.87 -11.94
CA VAL A 170 -12.30 0.69 -12.83
C VAL A 170 -13.26 -0.34 -12.22
N ASN A 171 -13.28 -0.47 -10.90
CA ASN A 171 -14.10 -1.44 -10.19
C ASN A 171 -15.43 -0.87 -9.64
N HIS A 172 -15.73 0.39 -9.94
CA HIS A 172 -16.98 1.06 -9.54
C HIS A 172 -17.27 0.99 -8.04
N ILE A 173 -16.22 1.12 -7.20
CA ILE A 173 -16.35 1.22 -5.75
C ILE A 173 -15.84 2.58 -5.28
N PRO A 174 -16.37 3.12 -4.17
CA PRO A 174 -15.89 4.39 -3.62
C PRO A 174 -14.47 4.30 -3.08
N LEU A 175 -13.77 5.46 -3.13
CA LEU A 175 -12.43 5.66 -2.59
C LEU A 175 -12.43 6.69 -1.46
N ILE A 176 -11.83 6.33 -0.33
CA ILE A 176 -11.34 7.27 0.67
C ILE A 176 -9.86 7.56 0.36
N GLY A 177 -9.56 8.78 -0.05
CA GLY A 177 -8.21 9.25 -0.35
C GLY A 177 -7.49 9.74 0.91
N CYS A 178 -6.33 9.14 1.23
CA CYS A 178 -5.54 9.49 2.40
C CYS A 178 -4.62 10.69 2.12
N GLY A 179 -5.08 11.92 2.41
CA GLY A 179 -4.30 13.15 2.26
C GLY A 179 -3.08 13.24 3.18
N TYR A 180 -3.03 12.42 4.23
CA TYR A 180 -1.86 12.26 5.09
C TYR A 180 -0.77 11.34 4.50
N GLY A 181 -1.06 10.68 3.37
CA GLY A 181 -0.15 9.77 2.68
C GLY A 181 0.94 10.48 1.86
N TYR A 182 1.49 9.77 0.87
CA TYR A 182 2.70 10.24 0.16
C TYR A 182 2.40 11.08 -1.07
N ALA A 183 1.17 11.10 -1.58
CA ALA A 183 0.82 11.85 -2.78
C ALA A 183 -0.57 12.51 -2.70
N PRO A 184 -0.78 13.45 -1.76
CA PRO A 184 -2.09 14.07 -1.53
C PRO A 184 -2.68 14.74 -2.79
N ASN A 185 -1.84 15.19 -3.70
CA ASN A 185 -2.31 15.78 -4.97
C ASN A 185 -2.84 14.75 -5.96
N GLU A 186 -2.49 13.46 -5.82
CA GLU A 186 -2.93 12.40 -6.72
C GLU A 186 -4.35 11.91 -6.42
N ILE A 187 -4.89 12.19 -5.22
CA ILE A 187 -6.16 11.64 -4.72
C ILE A 187 -7.25 12.70 -4.51
N GLN A 188 -7.07 13.90 -5.03
CA GLN A 188 -8.04 15.01 -4.88
C GLN A 188 -9.43 14.70 -5.47
N GLU A 189 -9.50 13.76 -6.41
CA GLU A 189 -10.76 13.30 -7.04
C GLU A 189 -11.32 12.03 -6.38
N ALA A 190 -10.86 11.65 -5.17
CA ALA A 190 -11.48 10.60 -4.37
C ALA A 190 -12.88 11.04 -3.89
N ASP A 191 -13.76 10.07 -3.62
CA ASP A 191 -15.11 10.37 -3.15
C ASP A 191 -15.11 11.09 -1.79
N VAL A 192 -14.13 10.78 -0.95
CA VAL A 192 -13.84 11.46 0.32
C VAL A 192 -12.32 11.60 0.45
N VAL A 193 -11.82 12.78 0.80
CA VAL A 193 -10.40 13.01 1.13
C VAL A 193 -10.29 13.28 2.62
N ILE A 194 -9.39 12.58 3.29
CA ILE A 194 -9.18 12.65 4.73
C ILE A 194 -7.74 13.05 5.07
N ASN A 195 -7.53 13.72 6.20
CA ASN A 195 -6.22 14.19 6.64
C ASN A 195 -5.68 13.45 7.86
N LYS A 196 -6.47 12.57 8.46
CA LYS A 196 -6.08 11.74 9.61
C LYS A 196 -6.72 10.36 9.51
N PRO A 197 -6.05 9.28 9.96
CA PRO A 197 -6.59 7.92 9.89
C PRO A 197 -7.95 7.74 10.57
N LEU A 198 -8.23 8.40 11.69
CA LEU A 198 -9.51 8.27 12.39
C LEU A 198 -10.71 8.74 11.56
N GLU A 199 -10.50 9.65 10.62
CA GLU A 199 -11.55 10.14 9.71
C GLU A 199 -12.02 9.07 8.70
N ILE A 200 -11.28 7.94 8.58
CA ILE A 200 -11.74 6.77 7.79
C ILE A 200 -13.10 6.30 8.27
N LEU A 201 -13.34 6.33 9.59
CA LEU A 201 -14.61 5.85 10.17
C LEU A 201 -15.80 6.66 9.69
N GLU A 202 -15.68 7.98 9.65
CA GLU A 202 -16.71 8.89 9.14
C GLU A 202 -16.88 8.74 7.63
N GLY A 203 -15.76 8.61 6.89
CA GLY A 203 -15.79 8.36 5.45
C GLY A 203 -16.52 7.06 5.09
N ILE A 204 -16.31 5.99 5.84
CA ILE A 204 -17.03 4.71 5.66
C ILE A 204 -18.52 4.86 5.95
N ASP A 205 -18.89 5.54 7.03
CA ASP A 205 -20.32 5.78 7.36
C ASP A 205 -21.04 6.60 6.28
N TYR A 206 -20.31 7.49 5.59
CA TYR A 206 -20.85 8.29 4.49
C TYR A 206 -21.02 7.47 3.19
N LEU A 207 -20.10 6.54 2.91
CA LEU A 207 -20.01 5.87 1.59
C LEU A 207 -20.72 4.51 1.54
N ILE A 208 -20.74 3.72 2.61
CA ILE A 208 -21.23 2.34 2.63
C ILE A 208 -21.93 1.94 3.94
#